data_afb317cf92f6f72f2576ebdc64c90e51
#
_entry.id   afb317cf92f6f72f2576ebdc64c90e51
#
_cell.length_a   1.000
_cell.length_b   1.000
_cell.length_c   1.000
_cell.angle_alpha   90.00
_cell.angle_beta   90.00
_cell.angle_gamma   90.00
#
_symmetry.space_group_name_H-M   'P 1'
#
loop_
_entity.id
_entity.type
_entity.pdbx_description
1 polymer ?
#
loop_
_entity_poly.entity_id
_entity_poly.type
_entity_poly.pdbx_seq_one_letter_code
_entity_poly.pdbx_strand_id
1 'polypeptide(L)'
;MISDLILCYKVRKLFVIIITQKEEIRSQIYRKTRFILSIEKQIFLTNCSRIFLSRIESLLLANIHIRFMNKKHLFTLLFTLLVWTSCNNQQHFITDAAYRAEVENDFQAKQAALPNGDLFAVFNDQMTPEEREALTFMYAYMPIGDITDYSGDFYLKNIRSSFQARNEMPWGDSIPEDIFRHFVLPVRINNENLDESRMVFFDELKDRVKGLSLYDAVLEVNHWCHEKVIYTPSDGRTSSPLASVKTAYGRCGEESTFTVAALRSVGIPARQVYTPRWAHTDDNHAWVEAWVNGKWYFLGACEPEPVLNLGWFNGPAYRGMLMHTKVFGKYNGPEDVMERTDGYTEINVIDNYAPSAKAVITVTDANGKPVKDALVEFKIYNYAEFNSVARKKTDADGKCSLSAGKGDMLVWASKDGKFGYSKVSFGKDGEVTIALNKKPGDVETIALDIIPPVDGSIPAEVTPEQKEANAKRLLEEDAIRNKYVATFYTEEKAEALAKELGID
;
A
#
# COMPACT_ATOMS: atom_id res chain seq x y z
N MET A 1 10.36 21.34 19.06
CA MET A 1 9.41 22.23 19.79
C MET A 1 10.06 23.05 20.90
N ILE A 2 10.73 22.46 21.91
CA ILE A 2 11.41 23.24 22.97
C ILE A 2 12.66 23.97 22.45
N SER A 3 13.44 23.37 21.55
CA SER A 3 14.61 23.97 20.91
C SER A 3 14.25 25.19 20.05
N ASP A 4 13.12 25.13 19.36
CA ASP A 4 12.66 26.21 18.47
C ASP A 4 12.12 27.42 19.24
N LEU A 5 11.48 27.18 20.38
CA LEU A 5 11.06 28.24 21.32
C LEU A 5 12.27 28.95 21.94
N ILE A 6 13.33 28.23 22.28
CA ILE A 6 14.56 28.79 22.84
C ILE A 6 15.30 29.62 21.78
N LEU A 7 15.28 29.20 20.53
CA LEU A 7 15.88 29.94 19.43
C LEU A 7 15.11 31.23 19.15
N CYS A 8 13.78 31.20 19.11
CA CYS A 8 12.92 32.38 18.97
C CYS A 8 13.12 33.39 20.15
N TYR A 9 13.25 32.89 21.36
CA TYR A 9 13.49 33.75 22.53
C TYR A 9 14.87 34.44 22.50
N LYS A 10 15.92 33.74 22.07
CA LYS A 10 17.29 34.28 21.92
C LYS A 10 17.37 35.33 20.81
N VAL A 11 16.71 35.11 19.69
CA VAL A 11 16.63 36.06 18.57
C VAL A 11 15.88 37.32 19.00
N ARG A 12 14.78 37.19 19.74
CA ARG A 12 13.99 38.31 20.30
C ARG A 12 14.79 39.18 21.25
N LYS A 13 15.63 38.56 22.11
CA LYS A 13 16.50 39.27 23.05
C LYS A 13 17.65 40.02 22.37
N LEU A 14 18.19 39.44 21.27
CA LEU A 14 19.22 40.10 20.45
C LEU A 14 18.68 41.34 19.74
N PHE A 15 17.44 41.31 19.25
CA PHE A 15 16.79 42.41 18.54
C PHE A 15 16.48 43.62 19.49
N VAL A 16 16.10 43.34 20.73
CA VAL A 16 15.82 44.41 21.73
C VAL A 16 17.09 45.18 22.10
N ILE A 17 18.24 44.50 22.16
CA ILE A 17 19.54 45.13 22.46
C ILE A 17 20.03 46.02 21.31
N ILE A 18 19.75 45.67 20.06
CA ILE A 18 20.16 46.40 18.86
C ILE A 18 19.41 47.72 18.70
N ILE A 19 18.18 47.86 19.26
CA ILE A 19 17.34 49.05 19.11
C ILE A 19 17.72 50.16 20.08
N THR A 20 18.44 49.89 21.17
CA THR A 20 18.68 50.82 22.26
C THR A 20 20.02 51.61 22.24
N GLN A 21 20.99 51.28 21.38
CA GLN A 21 22.29 51.99 21.30
C GLN A 21 22.62 52.48 19.91
N LYS A 22 22.76 53.81 19.73
CA LYS A 22 22.58 54.54 18.49
C LYS A 22 23.80 54.81 17.62
N GLU A 23 25.02 54.71 18.03
CA GLU A 23 26.17 55.10 17.19
C GLU A 23 27.40 54.19 17.15
N GLU A 24 27.61 53.36 18.13
CA GLU A 24 28.71 52.42 18.17
C GLU A 24 28.48 51.16 17.31
N ILE A 25 27.29 51.05 16.81
CA ILE A 25 26.69 49.86 16.17
C ILE A 25 27.11 49.75 14.67
N ARG A 26 27.43 50.85 13.98
CA ARG A 26 27.71 50.79 12.52
C ARG A 26 28.93 49.92 12.12
N SER A 27 30.00 49.95 12.88
CA SER A 27 31.19 49.11 12.62
C SER A 27 31.07 47.72 13.16
N GLN A 28 30.30 47.53 14.24
CA GLN A 28 30.08 46.20 14.85
C GLN A 28 29.04 45.40 14.08
N ILE A 29 28.01 46.01 13.47
CA ILE A 29 26.99 45.32 12.66
C ILE A 29 27.65 44.64 11.49
N TYR A 30 28.55 45.28 10.79
CA TYR A 30 29.23 44.72 9.62
C TYR A 30 30.10 43.48 9.97
N ARG A 31 30.76 43.50 11.11
CA ARG A 31 31.57 42.36 11.60
C ARG A 31 30.71 41.23 12.15
N LYS A 32 29.58 41.54 12.86
CA LYS A 32 28.66 40.54 13.39
C LYS A 32 27.84 39.86 12.30
N THR A 33 27.41 40.59 11.27
CA THR A 33 26.68 40.01 10.14
C THR A 33 27.55 39.00 9.38
N ARG A 34 28.85 39.30 9.22
CA ARG A 34 29.81 38.36 8.61
C ARG A 34 30.09 37.12 9.48
N PHE A 35 30.03 37.26 10.82
CA PHE A 35 30.21 36.19 11.76
C PHE A 35 28.93 35.29 11.83
N ILE A 36 27.74 35.87 11.81
CA ILE A 36 26.47 35.13 11.75
C ILE A 36 26.34 34.34 10.47
N LEU A 37 26.70 34.90 9.31
CA LEU A 37 26.73 34.21 8.01
C LEU A 37 27.77 33.05 7.98
N SER A 38 28.83 33.16 8.80
CA SER A 38 29.83 32.06 8.94
C SER A 38 29.32 30.91 9.81
N ILE A 39 28.56 31.20 10.88
CA ILE A 39 27.95 30.19 11.77
C ILE A 39 26.78 29.51 11.06
N GLU A 40 25.97 30.23 10.32
CA GLU A 40 24.81 29.68 9.58
C GLU A 40 25.24 28.72 8.45
N LYS A 41 26.40 28.92 7.85
CA LYS A 41 26.96 27.95 6.88
C LYS A 41 27.24 26.56 7.47
N GLN A 42 27.39 26.44 8.78
CA GLN A 42 27.63 25.17 9.50
C GLN A 42 26.37 24.53 10.07
N ILE A 43 25.23 25.21 10.15
CA ILE A 43 23.99 24.72 10.78
C ILE A 43 22.91 24.32 9.77
N PHE A 44 23.19 24.39 8.47
CA PHE A 44 22.17 24.39 7.42
C PHE A 44 21.94 23.05 6.73
N LEU A 45 20.84 22.39 7.03
CA LEU A 45 20.31 21.21 6.34
C LEU A 45 18.76 21.19 6.24
N THR A 46 18.08 22.30 5.89
CA THR A 46 16.68 22.22 5.46
C THR A 46 16.38 23.26 4.36
N ASN A 47 15.61 22.85 3.34
CA ASN A 47 15.26 23.65 2.16
C ASN A 47 14.52 24.96 2.46
N CYS A 48 13.72 25.04 3.52
CA CYS A 48 12.99 26.25 3.91
C CYS A 48 13.87 27.44 4.21
N SER A 49 15.02 27.18 4.82
CA SER A 49 15.95 28.24 5.20
C SER A 49 16.70 28.82 4.01
N ARG A 50 16.94 28.05 2.93
CA ARG A 50 17.55 28.57 1.68
C ARG A 50 16.67 29.61 0.97
N ILE A 51 15.34 29.37 0.94
CA ILE A 51 14.40 30.31 0.33
C ILE A 51 14.30 31.59 1.14
N PHE A 52 14.36 31.48 2.47
CA PHE A 52 14.32 32.63 3.37
C PHE A 52 15.56 33.53 3.24
N LEU A 53 16.78 32.95 3.16
CA LEU A 53 18.02 33.71 2.97
C LEU A 53 18.12 34.38 1.60
N SER A 54 17.70 33.72 0.53
CA SER A 54 17.70 34.33 -0.81
C SER A 54 16.74 35.51 -0.88
N ARG A 55 15.62 35.51 -0.15
CA ARG A 55 14.68 36.65 -0.06
C ARG A 55 15.20 37.77 0.84
N ILE A 56 15.94 37.48 1.90
CA ILE A 56 16.60 38.49 2.72
C ILE A 56 17.74 39.19 1.96
N GLU A 57 18.54 38.46 1.17
CA GLU A 57 19.55 39.04 0.31
C GLU A 57 18.93 39.98 -0.75
N SER A 58 17.81 39.56 -1.36
CA SER A 58 17.08 40.41 -2.31
C SER A 58 16.48 41.66 -1.65
N LEU A 59 16.05 41.58 -0.41
CA LEU A 59 15.56 42.70 0.40
C LEU A 59 16.70 43.65 0.86
N LEU A 60 17.89 43.11 1.13
CA LEU A 60 19.08 43.89 1.49
C LEU A 60 19.68 44.64 0.24
N LEU A 61 19.58 44.05 -0.96
CA LEU A 61 19.96 44.69 -2.23
C LEU A 61 18.96 45.76 -2.68
N ALA A 62 17.69 45.65 -2.25
CA ALA A 62 16.67 46.73 -2.46
C ALA A 62 16.85 47.93 -1.52
N ASN A 63 17.83 47.93 -0.63
CA ASN A 63 18.05 48.88 0.46
C ASN A 63 18.61 50.26 0.04
N ILE A 64 18.66 50.59 -1.25
CA ILE A 64 19.02 51.95 -1.74
C ILE A 64 17.81 52.91 -1.69
N HIS A 65 16.57 52.40 -1.53
CA HIS A 65 15.34 53.24 -1.54
C HIS A 65 14.60 53.40 -0.20
N ILE A 66 15.07 52.79 0.92
CA ILE A 66 14.37 52.84 2.22
C ILE A 66 14.86 54.05 3.09
N ARG A 67 15.24 55.14 2.50
CA ARG A 67 15.69 56.33 3.28
C ARG A 67 14.58 57.19 3.90
N PHE A 68 13.31 56.85 3.63
CA PHE A 68 12.17 57.69 4.06
C PHE A 68 10.98 56.94 4.74
N MET A 69 11.14 55.71 5.16
CA MET A 69 10.05 55.04 5.90
C MET A 69 10.11 55.33 7.41
N ASN A 70 8.99 55.79 7.95
CA ASN A 70 8.80 56.09 9.37
C ASN A 70 8.89 54.78 10.16
N LYS A 71 9.58 54.79 11.34
CA LYS A 71 9.83 53.61 12.20
C LYS A 71 8.60 52.78 12.50
N LYS A 72 7.40 53.38 12.56
CA LYS A 72 6.13 52.67 12.77
C LYS A 72 5.78 51.75 11.57
N HIS A 73 6.01 52.20 10.35
CA HIS A 73 5.71 51.39 9.16
C HIS A 73 6.70 50.23 8.96
N LEU A 74 7.98 50.44 9.34
CA LEU A 74 8.96 49.36 9.28
C LEU A 74 8.65 48.29 10.32
N PHE A 75 8.18 48.65 11.51
CA PHE A 75 7.77 47.74 12.56
C PHE A 75 6.49 46.96 12.17
N THR A 76 5.53 47.63 11.53
CA THR A 76 4.31 47.00 11.02
C THR A 76 4.62 46.04 9.88
N LEU A 77 5.53 46.37 8.97
CA LEU A 77 5.96 45.51 7.86
C LEU A 77 6.72 44.28 8.36
N LEU A 78 7.62 44.44 9.35
CA LEU A 78 8.33 43.33 10.00
C LEU A 78 7.38 42.43 10.83
N PHE A 79 6.39 43.04 11.49
CA PHE A 79 5.40 42.29 12.27
C PHE A 79 4.43 41.53 11.34
N THR A 80 4.00 42.13 10.23
CA THR A 80 3.19 41.41 9.22
C THR A 80 4.00 40.32 8.50
N LEU A 81 5.29 40.52 8.20
CA LEU A 81 6.15 39.45 7.68
C LEU A 81 6.36 38.32 8.70
N LEU A 82 6.55 38.63 9.99
CA LEU A 82 6.66 37.62 11.05
C LEU A 82 5.35 36.87 11.31
N VAL A 83 4.21 37.57 11.22
CA VAL A 83 2.88 36.92 11.31
C VAL A 83 2.61 36.07 10.09
N TRP A 84 3.01 36.47 8.89
CA TRP A 84 2.87 35.66 7.68
C TRP A 84 3.77 34.41 7.67
N THR A 85 4.97 34.48 8.23
CA THR A 85 5.84 33.29 8.34
C THR A 85 5.45 32.37 9.49
N SER A 86 4.69 32.86 10.48
CA SER A 86 4.20 32.09 11.61
C SER A 86 2.91 31.30 11.32
N CYS A 87 2.20 31.61 10.22
CA CYS A 87 0.88 31.05 9.93
C CYS A 87 0.88 29.89 8.91
N ASN A 88 2.02 29.33 8.50
CA ASN A 88 2.03 28.24 7.54
C ASN A 88 2.74 26.98 8.04
N ASN A 89 2.51 26.58 9.29
CA ASN A 89 2.71 25.19 9.70
C ASN A 89 1.37 24.44 9.53
N GLN A 90 0.87 24.41 8.30
CA GLN A 90 -0.22 23.49 7.97
C GLN A 90 0.32 22.09 8.10
N GLN A 91 -0.19 21.33 9.07
CA GLN A 91 0.13 19.92 9.21
C GLN A 91 -0.46 19.20 8.00
N HIS A 92 0.40 18.54 7.24
CA HIS A 92 0.00 17.78 6.05
C HIS A 92 -0.07 16.30 6.40
N PHE A 93 -1.11 15.62 5.92
CA PHE A 93 -1.20 14.17 5.99
C PHE A 93 -0.11 13.53 5.10
N ILE A 94 -0.03 13.95 3.83
CA ILE A 94 1.04 13.50 2.93
C ILE A 94 2.28 14.37 3.18
N THR A 95 3.25 13.84 3.92
CA THR A 95 4.41 14.60 4.40
C THR A 95 5.41 14.94 3.30
N ASP A 96 5.58 14.08 2.28
CA ASP A 96 6.41 14.35 1.11
C ASP A 96 5.71 15.36 0.18
N ALA A 97 6.29 16.54 0.05
CA ALA A 97 5.73 17.63 -0.74
C ALA A 97 5.70 17.34 -2.25
N ALA A 98 6.67 16.57 -2.78
CA ALA A 98 6.72 16.21 -4.19
C ALA A 98 5.62 15.19 -4.51
N TYR A 99 5.49 14.16 -3.67
CA TYR A 99 4.43 13.17 -3.79
C TYR A 99 3.03 13.78 -3.60
N ARG A 100 2.86 14.69 -2.65
CA ARG A 100 1.60 15.43 -2.45
C ARG A 100 1.20 16.23 -3.70
N ALA A 101 2.16 16.91 -4.35
CA ALA A 101 1.92 17.62 -5.60
C ALA A 101 1.57 16.66 -6.76
N GLU A 102 2.17 15.48 -6.80
CA GLU A 102 1.83 14.43 -7.78
C GLU A 102 0.39 13.96 -7.58
N VAL A 103 0.00 13.62 -6.34
CA VAL A 103 -1.37 13.22 -5.99
C VAL A 103 -2.39 14.28 -6.40
N GLU A 104 -2.11 15.56 -6.12
CA GLU A 104 -2.99 16.67 -6.51
C GLU A 104 -3.14 16.78 -8.04
N ASN A 105 -2.05 16.65 -8.79
CA ASN A 105 -2.09 16.67 -10.25
C ASN A 105 -2.89 15.49 -10.83
N ASP A 106 -2.70 14.28 -10.28
CA ASP A 106 -3.44 13.08 -10.69
C ASP A 106 -4.94 13.20 -10.37
N PHE A 107 -5.28 13.77 -9.22
CA PHE A 107 -6.66 14.08 -8.85
C PHE A 107 -7.31 15.07 -9.81
N GLN A 108 -6.64 16.18 -10.11
CA GLN A 108 -7.14 17.19 -11.06
C GLN A 108 -7.33 16.60 -12.45
N ALA A 109 -6.40 15.76 -12.92
CA ALA A 109 -6.52 15.07 -14.19
C ALA A 109 -7.75 14.14 -14.22
N LYS A 110 -7.98 13.38 -13.14
CA LYS A 110 -9.16 12.50 -13.01
C LYS A 110 -10.46 13.32 -12.95
N GLN A 111 -10.49 14.41 -12.20
CA GLN A 111 -11.65 15.29 -12.12
C GLN A 111 -11.98 15.91 -13.49
N ALA A 112 -10.96 16.33 -14.25
CA ALA A 112 -11.15 16.84 -15.59
C ALA A 112 -11.66 15.77 -16.59
N ALA A 113 -11.25 14.51 -16.41
CA ALA A 113 -11.71 13.39 -17.24
C ALA A 113 -13.15 12.95 -16.91
N LEU A 114 -13.69 13.30 -15.74
CA LEU A 114 -15.03 12.96 -15.26
C LEU A 114 -15.86 14.22 -14.95
N PRO A 115 -16.17 15.05 -15.95
CA PRO A 115 -16.74 16.39 -15.71
C PRO A 115 -18.23 16.40 -15.34
N ASN A 116 -18.90 15.26 -15.33
CA ASN A 116 -20.35 15.18 -15.20
C ASN A 116 -20.79 14.82 -13.78
N GLY A 117 -21.89 15.46 -13.33
CA GLY A 117 -22.59 15.14 -12.08
C GLY A 117 -21.87 15.58 -10.81
N ASP A 118 -22.35 15.03 -9.70
CA ASP A 118 -21.92 15.37 -8.33
C ASP A 118 -20.81 14.46 -7.80
N LEU A 119 -20.06 13.78 -8.68
CA LEU A 119 -19.05 12.78 -8.31
C LEU A 119 -17.99 13.31 -7.34
N PHE A 120 -17.71 14.61 -7.39
CA PHE A 120 -16.72 15.31 -6.56
C PHE A 120 -17.37 16.26 -5.55
N ALA A 121 -18.70 16.24 -5.37
CA ALA A 121 -19.40 17.18 -4.50
C ALA A 121 -18.94 17.14 -3.05
N VAL A 122 -18.49 15.98 -2.56
CA VAL A 122 -17.95 15.77 -1.20
C VAL A 122 -16.78 16.71 -0.87
N PHE A 123 -16.04 17.21 -1.88
CA PHE A 123 -14.97 18.18 -1.66
C PHE A 123 -15.47 19.57 -1.26
N ASN A 124 -16.77 19.83 -1.33
CA ASN A 124 -17.41 21.06 -0.80
C ASN A 124 -17.79 20.91 0.68
N ASP A 125 -17.77 19.71 1.24
CA ASP A 125 -18.12 19.46 2.63
C ASP A 125 -17.04 19.94 3.59
N GLN A 126 -17.45 20.15 4.85
CA GLN A 126 -16.53 20.54 5.90
C GLN A 126 -15.65 19.35 6.32
N MET A 127 -14.34 19.51 6.18
CA MET A 127 -13.34 18.51 6.54
C MET A 127 -12.02 19.17 6.97
N THR A 128 -11.20 18.44 7.71
CA THR A 128 -9.85 18.89 8.06
C THR A 128 -8.93 18.89 6.84
N PRO A 129 -7.80 19.60 6.87
CA PRO A 129 -6.79 19.52 5.81
C PRO A 129 -6.29 18.11 5.55
N GLU A 130 -6.07 17.32 6.64
CA GLU A 130 -5.64 15.93 6.53
C GLU A 130 -6.72 15.04 5.89
N GLU A 131 -7.99 15.19 6.28
CA GLU A 131 -9.11 14.49 5.66
C GLU A 131 -9.19 14.80 4.16
N ARG A 132 -8.99 16.07 3.79
CA ARG A 132 -9.00 16.51 2.39
C ARG A 132 -7.87 15.89 1.59
N GLU A 133 -6.64 15.88 2.10
CA GLU A 133 -5.50 15.25 1.44
C GLU A 133 -5.69 13.73 1.29
N ALA A 134 -6.21 13.07 2.32
CA ALA A 134 -6.54 11.65 2.27
C ALA A 134 -7.64 11.35 1.24
N LEU A 135 -8.67 12.17 1.18
CA LEU A 135 -9.75 12.04 0.19
C LEU A 135 -9.23 12.30 -1.23
N THR A 136 -8.36 13.31 -1.42
CA THR A 136 -7.70 13.60 -2.69
C THR A 136 -6.89 12.40 -3.17
N PHE A 137 -6.11 11.76 -2.28
CA PHE A 137 -5.36 10.54 -2.58
C PHE A 137 -6.28 9.39 -2.98
N MET A 138 -7.38 9.17 -2.25
CA MET A 138 -8.35 8.13 -2.60
C MET A 138 -8.95 8.35 -3.98
N TYR A 139 -9.44 9.57 -4.26
CA TYR A 139 -10.07 9.91 -5.53
C TYR A 139 -9.08 9.94 -6.71
N ALA A 140 -7.82 10.30 -6.48
CA ALA A 140 -6.78 10.24 -7.51
C ALA A 140 -6.60 8.83 -8.07
N TYR A 141 -6.69 7.81 -7.21
CA TYR A 141 -6.29 6.45 -7.59
C TYR A 141 -7.40 5.40 -7.57
N MET A 142 -8.58 5.67 -6.98
CA MET A 142 -9.66 4.68 -7.02
C MET A 142 -10.19 4.44 -8.44
N PRO A 143 -10.69 3.22 -8.75
CA PRO A 143 -11.34 2.92 -10.02
C PRO A 143 -12.53 3.87 -10.28
N ILE A 144 -12.80 4.13 -11.57
CA ILE A 144 -13.96 4.97 -11.95
C ILE A 144 -15.28 4.37 -11.44
N GLY A 145 -15.42 3.04 -11.49
CA GLY A 145 -16.59 2.36 -10.92
C GLY A 145 -16.80 2.67 -9.44
N ASP A 146 -15.73 2.77 -8.65
CA ASP A 146 -15.84 3.13 -7.24
C ASP A 146 -16.32 4.58 -7.05
N ILE A 147 -15.90 5.52 -7.91
CA ILE A 147 -16.36 6.90 -7.86
C ILE A 147 -17.85 7.00 -8.22
N THR A 148 -18.34 6.15 -9.13
CA THR A 148 -19.74 6.19 -9.61
C THR A 148 -20.71 5.39 -8.77
N ASP A 149 -20.23 4.29 -8.15
CA ASP A 149 -21.10 3.34 -7.45
C ASP A 149 -21.28 3.70 -5.96
N TYR A 150 -20.36 4.49 -5.38
CA TYR A 150 -20.39 4.86 -3.96
C TYR A 150 -20.35 6.38 -3.79
N SER A 151 -21.08 6.86 -2.78
CA SER A 151 -21.13 8.30 -2.50
C SER A 151 -19.80 8.83 -1.93
N GLY A 152 -19.53 10.11 -2.13
CA GLY A 152 -18.38 10.76 -1.50
C GLY A 152 -18.42 10.71 0.03
N ASP A 153 -19.62 10.76 0.65
CA ASP A 153 -19.82 10.61 2.09
C ASP A 153 -19.34 9.23 2.59
N PHE A 154 -19.57 8.16 1.81
CA PHE A 154 -19.04 6.84 2.11
C PHE A 154 -17.51 6.87 2.27
N TYR A 155 -16.80 7.49 1.35
CA TYR A 155 -15.33 7.60 1.44
C TYR A 155 -14.88 8.49 2.60
N LEU A 156 -15.55 9.60 2.83
CA LEU A 156 -15.21 10.50 3.94
C LEU A 156 -15.42 9.80 5.31
N LYS A 157 -16.46 9.02 5.48
CA LYS A 157 -16.68 8.18 6.67
C LYS A 157 -15.56 7.16 6.88
N ASN A 158 -15.15 6.47 5.80
CA ASN A 158 -14.04 5.50 5.86
C ASN A 158 -12.72 6.17 6.24
N ILE A 159 -12.42 7.37 5.71
CA ILE A 159 -11.24 8.17 6.06
C ILE A 159 -11.27 8.56 7.54
N ARG A 160 -12.40 9.07 8.02
CA ARG A 160 -12.59 9.45 9.44
C ARG A 160 -12.40 8.27 10.37
N SER A 161 -12.96 7.11 10.04
CA SER A 161 -12.76 5.88 10.79
C SER A 161 -11.29 5.42 10.79
N SER A 162 -10.57 5.59 9.68
CA SER A 162 -9.13 5.29 9.62
C SER A 162 -8.30 6.20 10.52
N PHE A 163 -8.58 7.51 10.52
CA PHE A 163 -7.92 8.45 11.43
C PHE A 163 -8.34 8.23 12.89
N GLN A 164 -9.60 7.85 13.15
CA GLN A 164 -10.05 7.44 14.47
C GLN A 164 -9.23 6.25 14.98
N ALA A 165 -9.09 5.19 14.18
CA ALA A 165 -8.27 4.04 14.53
C ALA A 165 -6.81 4.43 14.78
N ARG A 166 -6.23 5.32 13.95
CA ARG A 166 -4.88 5.84 14.15
C ARG A 166 -4.72 6.56 15.49
N ASN A 167 -5.72 7.32 15.90
CA ASN A 167 -5.68 8.10 17.14
C ASN A 167 -5.97 7.26 18.39
N GLU A 168 -6.80 6.22 18.29
CA GLU A 168 -7.25 5.42 19.44
C GLU A 168 -6.40 4.18 19.70
N MET A 169 -5.78 3.60 18.66
CA MET A 169 -4.99 2.38 18.81
C MET A 169 -3.55 2.67 19.25
N PRO A 170 -2.97 1.82 20.13
CA PRO A 170 -1.63 2.06 20.70
C PRO A 170 -0.50 2.16 19.68
N TRP A 171 -0.68 1.57 18.50
CA TRP A 171 0.31 1.55 17.41
C TRP A 171 0.17 2.71 16.40
N GLY A 172 -0.88 3.53 16.50
CA GLY A 172 -1.20 4.53 15.48
C GLY A 172 -0.06 5.51 15.17
N ASP A 173 0.64 5.99 16.20
CA ASP A 173 1.77 6.91 16.05
C ASP A 173 3.06 6.21 15.55
N SER A 174 3.15 4.90 15.69
CA SER A 174 4.33 4.11 15.26
C SER A 174 4.30 3.72 13.78
N ILE A 175 3.15 3.86 13.12
CA ILE A 175 2.99 3.51 11.71
C ILE A 175 3.40 4.71 10.84
N PRO A 176 4.43 4.57 9.98
CA PRO A 176 4.82 5.61 9.03
C PRO A 176 3.67 6.07 8.15
N GLU A 177 3.67 7.34 7.76
CA GLU A 177 2.59 7.94 6.97
C GLU A 177 2.37 7.22 5.62
N ASP A 178 3.44 6.90 4.91
CA ASP A 178 3.39 6.19 3.63
C ASP A 178 2.82 4.77 3.78
N ILE A 179 3.18 4.05 4.84
CA ILE A 179 2.62 2.73 5.17
C ILE A 179 1.13 2.86 5.52
N PHE A 180 0.75 3.84 6.32
CA PHE A 180 -0.66 4.08 6.65
C PHE A 180 -1.47 4.42 5.39
N ARG A 181 -0.96 5.32 4.56
CA ARG A 181 -1.61 5.82 3.34
C ARG A 181 -1.87 4.71 2.32
N HIS A 182 -0.93 3.79 2.15
CA HIS A 182 -1.07 2.74 1.14
C HIS A 182 -1.71 1.43 1.66
N PHE A 183 -1.63 1.15 2.97
CA PHE A 183 -2.00 -0.16 3.50
C PHE A 183 -3.06 -0.15 4.63
N VAL A 184 -3.49 1.03 5.09
CA VAL A 184 -4.61 1.19 6.03
C VAL A 184 -5.75 1.99 5.38
N LEU A 185 -5.43 3.15 4.82
CA LEU A 185 -6.42 4.10 4.30
C LEU A 185 -7.31 3.54 3.19
N PRO A 186 -6.81 2.79 2.17
CA PRO A 186 -7.63 2.31 1.08
C PRO A 186 -8.73 1.36 1.57
N VAL A 187 -9.94 1.54 1.03
CA VAL A 187 -11.10 0.68 1.32
C VAL A 187 -11.01 -0.59 0.48
N ARG A 188 -10.79 -0.44 -0.83
CA ARG A 188 -10.69 -1.57 -1.78
C ARG A 188 -9.44 -2.40 -1.54
N ILE A 189 -9.61 -3.72 -1.59
CA ILE A 189 -8.54 -4.70 -1.39
C ILE A 189 -8.33 -5.54 -2.65
N ASN A 190 -9.43 -6.02 -3.26
CA ASN A 190 -9.44 -6.85 -4.45
C ASN A 190 -10.50 -6.31 -5.44
N ASN A 191 -11.39 -7.14 -5.95
CA ASN A 191 -12.48 -6.80 -6.86
C ASN A 191 -13.88 -6.91 -6.20
N GLU A 192 -13.92 -6.92 -4.87
CA GLU A 192 -15.13 -6.97 -4.05
C GLU A 192 -16.03 -5.76 -4.27
N ASN A 193 -17.32 -5.88 -3.94
CA ASN A 193 -18.15 -4.71 -3.66
C ASN A 193 -17.71 -4.10 -2.33
N LEU A 194 -17.68 -2.76 -2.26
CA LEU A 194 -17.35 -2.08 -1.00
C LEU A 194 -18.60 -2.04 -0.09
N ASP A 195 -18.37 -1.99 1.20
CA ASP A 195 -19.42 -1.89 2.22
C ASP A 195 -18.93 -1.13 3.46
N GLU A 196 -19.78 -0.98 4.45
CA GLU A 196 -19.51 -0.26 5.69
C GLU A 196 -18.69 -1.09 6.71
N SER A 197 -17.98 -2.13 6.27
CA SER A 197 -17.24 -3.06 7.12
C SER A 197 -16.25 -2.37 8.04
N ARG A 198 -15.56 -1.32 7.57
CA ARG A 198 -14.55 -0.62 8.38
C ARG A 198 -15.10 -0.12 9.70
N MET A 199 -16.25 0.54 9.70
CA MET A 199 -16.89 1.07 10.90
C MET A 199 -17.41 -0.06 11.79
N VAL A 200 -18.07 -1.04 11.20
CA VAL A 200 -18.61 -2.21 11.92
C VAL A 200 -17.49 -3.00 12.61
N PHE A 201 -16.42 -3.30 11.88
CA PHE A 201 -15.31 -4.08 12.41
C PHE A 201 -14.50 -3.30 13.45
N PHE A 202 -14.33 -1.99 13.27
CA PHE A 202 -13.69 -1.15 14.28
C PHE A 202 -14.44 -1.24 15.62
N ASP A 203 -15.76 -1.12 15.60
CA ASP A 203 -16.57 -1.19 16.82
C ASP A 203 -16.52 -2.56 17.50
N GLU A 204 -16.43 -3.66 16.74
CA GLU A 204 -16.30 -5.01 17.30
C GLU A 204 -14.89 -5.32 17.81
N LEU A 205 -13.84 -4.75 17.21
CA LEU A 205 -12.45 -5.14 17.44
C LEU A 205 -11.70 -4.20 18.39
N LYS A 206 -12.01 -2.91 18.43
CA LYS A 206 -11.21 -1.88 19.14
C LYS A 206 -10.91 -2.25 20.59
N ASP A 207 -11.91 -2.67 21.35
CA ASP A 207 -11.74 -3.01 22.77
C ASP A 207 -11.06 -4.38 22.95
N ARG A 208 -11.20 -5.27 21.97
CA ARG A 208 -10.58 -6.59 21.95
C ARG A 208 -9.07 -6.53 21.76
N VAL A 209 -8.58 -5.57 20.97
CA VAL A 209 -7.16 -5.48 20.60
C VAL A 209 -6.38 -4.37 21.30
N LYS A 210 -7.04 -3.36 21.86
CA LYS A 210 -6.41 -2.15 22.42
C LYS A 210 -5.37 -2.42 23.52
N GLY A 211 -5.50 -3.51 24.26
CA GLY A 211 -4.56 -3.90 25.31
C GLY A 211 -3.39 -4.78 24.86
N LEU A 212 -3.31 -5.10 23.58
CA LEU A 212 -2.35 -6.03 23.02
C LEU A 212 -1.15 -5.32 22.39
N SER A 213 -0.05 -6.05 22.23
CA SER A 213 1.02 -5.63 21.31
C SER A 213 0.51 -5.67 19.86
N LEU A 214 1.16 -4.92 18.95
CA LEU A 214 0.77 -4.96 17.54
C LEU A 214 0.85 -6.37 16.94
N TYR A 215 1.86 -7.17 17.35
CA TYR A 215 1.99 -8.57 16.93
C TYR A 215 0.81 -9.43 17.39
N ASP A 216 0.47 -9.34 18.68
CA ASP A 216 -0.63 -10.11 19.25
C ASP A 216 -1.99 -9.64 18.73
N ALA A 217 -2.13 -8.34 18.43
CA ALA A 217 -3.33 -7.78 17.83
C ALA A 217 -3.58 -8.35 16.42
N VAL A 218 -2.54 -8.57 15.61
CA VAL A 218 -2.68 -9.24 14.29
C VAL A 218 -3.21 -10.65 14.45
N LEU A 219 -2.65 -11.44 15.39
CA LEU A 219 -3.13 -12.79 15.68
C LEU A 219 -4.59 -12.77 16.17
N GLU A 220 -4.90 -11.84 17.08
CA GLU A 220 -6.24 -11.73 17.68
C GLU A 220 -7.31 -11.36 16.63
N VAL A 221 -6.99 -10.44 15.70
CA VAL A 221 -7.89 -10.12 14.59
C VAL A 221 -8.13 -11.34 13.70
N ASN A 222 -7.11 -12.17 13.43
CA ASN A 222 -7.28 -13.38 12.63
C ASN A 222 -8.15 -14.43 13.34
N HIS A 223 -8.00 -14.58 14.66
CA HIS A 223 -8.89 -15.39 15.48
C HIS A 223 -10.34 -14.89 15.42
N TRP A 224 -10.56 -13.57 15.52
CA TRP A 224 -11.89 -13.00 15.33
C TRP A 224 -12.44 -13.27 13.91
N CYS A 225 -11.60 -13.25 12.88
CA CYS A 225 -12.00 -13.61 11.53
C CYS A 225 -12.47 -15.07 11.45
N HIS A 226 -11.77 -16.00 12.09
CA HIS A 226 -12.15 -17.41 12.14
C HIS A 226 -13.48 -17.66 12.89
N GLU A 227 -13.80 -16.85 13.90
CA GLU A 227 -15.12 -16.88 14.55
C GLU A 227 -16.27 -16.57 13.59
N LYS A 228 -16.00 -15.89 12.45
CA LYS A 228 -17.01 -15.39 11.53
C LYS A 228 -17.07 -16.19 10.23
N VAL A 229 -15.93 -16.58 9.67
CA VAL A 229 -15.82 -17.13 8.31
C VAL A 229 -14.95 -18.39 8.30
N ILE A 230 -15.36 -19.36 7.50
CA ILE A 230 -14.58 -20.59 7.23
C ILE A 230 -14.44 -20.78 5.71
N TYR A 231 -13.34 -21.42 5.32
CA TYR A 231 -13.10 -21.73 3.92
C TYR A 231 -14.18 -22.62 3.31
N THR A 232 -14.71 -22.16 2.17
CA THR A 232 -15.62 -22.96 1.33
C THR A 232 -15.37 -22.57 -0.13
N PRO A 233 -15.08 -23.56 -1.01
CA PRO A 233 -14.86 -23.27 -2.43
C PRO A 233 -16.11 -22.62 -3.05
N SER A 234 -15.89 -21.59 -3.88
CA SER A 234 -16.94 -20.95 -4.67
C SER A 234 -16.35 -20.41 -5.98
N ASP A 235 -17.19 -20.27 -7.01
CA ASP A 235 -16.78 -19.76 -8.34
C ASP A 235 -17.22 -18.31 -8.57
N GLY A 236 -17.79 -17.66 -7.58
CA GLY A 236 -18.30 -16.32 -7.70
C GLY A 236 -17.22 -15.23 -7.70
N ARG A 237 -17.67 -14.00 -7.93
CA ARG A 237 -16.88 -12.79 -7.65
C ARG A 237 -16.60 -12.71 -6.15
N THR A 238 -15.45 -12.15 -5.78
CA THR A 238 -15.09 -11.90 -4.39
C THR A 238 -16.21 -11.11 -3.68
N SER A 239 -16.74 -11.68 -2.60
CA SER A 239 -17.79 -11.06 -1.78
C SER A 239 -17.23 -9.87 -1.00
N SER A 240 -18.10 -8.91 -0.67
CA SER A 240 -17.73 -7.85 0.27
C SER A 240 -17.48 -8.42 1.68
N PRO A 241 -16.68 -7.74 2.53
CA PRO A 241 -16.37 -8.23 3.87
C PRO A 241 -17.60 -8.53 4.74
N LEU A 242 -18.62 -7.66 4.73
CA LEU A 242 -19.87 -7.92 5.47
C LEU A 242 -20.70 -9.04 4.84
N ALA A 243 -20.64 -9.24 3.53
CA ALA A 243 -21.32 -10.36 2.89
C ALA A 243 -20.65 -11.70 3.30
N SER A 244 -19.32 -11.76 3.38
CA SER A 244 -18.61 -12.95 3.89
C SER A 244 -19.01 -13.28 5.33
N VAL A 245 -19.13 -12.26 6.20
CA VAL A 245 -19.64 -12.45 7.57
C VAL A 245 -21.09 -12.97 7.57
N LYS A 246 -21.96 -12.41 6.72
CA LYS A 246 -23.36 -12.84 6.64
C LYS A 246 -23.52 -14.29 6.19
N THR A 247 -22.68 -14.74 5.28
CA THR A 247 -22.73 -16.12 4.76
C THR A 247 -21.92 -17.10 5.59
N ALA A 248 -21.03 -16.60 6.47
CA ALA A 248 -20.10 -17.35 7.32
C ALA A 248 -19.12 -18.23 6.54
N TYR A 249 -18.89 -17.95 5.25
CA TYR A 249 -17.92 -18.68 4.43
C TYR A 249 -17.28 -17.80 3.37
N GLY A 250 -16.14 -18.24 2.86
CA GLY A 250 -15.43 -17.66 1.73
C GLY A 250 -14.37 -18.62 1.20
N ARG A 251 -13.93 -18.44 -0.05
CA ARG A 251 -12.68 -19.02 -0.54
C ARG A 251 -11.51 -18.12 -0.11
N CYS A 252 -10.29 -18.49 -0.41
CA CYS A 252 -9.09 -17.72 -0.04
C CYS A 252 -9.13 -16.24 -0.47
N GLY A 253 -9.79 -15.92 -1.59
CA GLY A 253 -9.99 -14.54 -2.07
C GLY A 253 -10.87 -13.72 -1.13
N GLU A 254 -12.02 -14.26 -0.70
CA GLU A 254 -12.94 -13.63 0.25
C GLU A 254 -12.32 -13.55 1.65
N GLU A 255 -11.74 -14.65 2.14
CA GLU A 255 -11.11 -14.72 3.47
C GLU A 255 -9.99 -13.68 3.62
N SER A 256 -9.10 -13.58 2.61
CA SER A 256 -8.02 -12.60 2.64
C SER A 256 -8.52 -11.17 2.50
N THR A 257 -9.54 -10.90 1.68
CA THR A 257 -10.20 -9.59 1.59
C THR A 257 -10.83 -9.20 2.93
N PHE A 258 -11.55 -10.12 3.57
CA PHE A 258 -12.17 -9.91 4.87
C PHE A 258 -11.14 -9.66 5.98
N THR A 259 -10.09 -10.47 6.06
CA THR A 259 -9.02 -10.33 7.07
C THR A 259 -8.24 -9.01 6.90
N VAL A 260 -7.93 -8.60 5.66
CA VAL A 260 -7.31 -7.29 5.40
C VAL A 260 -8.23 -6.14 5.82
N ALA A 261 -9.53 -6.23 5.52
CA ALA A 261 -10.50 -5.22 5.96
C ALA A 261 -10.59 -5.12 7.48
N ALA A 262 -10.58 -6.26 8.19
CA ALA A 262 -10.59 -6.32 9.64
C ALA A 262 -9.33 -5.70 10.26
N LEU A 263 -8.14 -6.05 9.77
CA LEU A 263 -6.87 -5.46 10.22
C LEU A 263 -6.84 -3.94 9.98
N ARG A 264 -7.21 -3.49 8.77
CA ARG A 264 -7.24 -2.06 8.43
C ARG A 264 -8.25 -1.28 9.26
N SER A 265 -9.35 -1.90 9.70
CA SER A 265 -10.36 -1.23 10.52
C SER A 265 -9.81 -0.76 11.86
N VAL A 266 -8.88 -1.48 12.45
CA VAL A 266 -8.18 -1.12 13.70
C VAL A 266 -6.81 -0.47 13.44
N GLY A 267 -6.59 0.06 12.25
CA GLY A 267 -5.39 0.81 11.91
C GLY A 267 -4.13 -0.04 11.69
N ILE A 268 -4.24 -1.36 11.53
CA ILE A 268 -3.12 -2.25 11.25
C ILE A 268 -2.89 -2.31 9.74
N PRO A 269 -1.68 -1.93 9.23
CA PRO A 269 -1.41 -2.02 7.81
C PRO A 269 -1.41 -3.47 7.35
N ALA A 270 -2.21 -3.75 6.32
CA ALA A 270 -2.35 -5.09 5.77
C ALA A 270 -2.56 -5.08 4.27
N ARG A 271 -2.12 -6.17 3.61
CA ARG A 271 -2.24 -6.37 2.18
C ARG A 271 -2.55 -7.82 1.83
N GLN A 272 -3.31 -8.03 0.78
CA GLN A 272 -3.52 -9.35 0.21
C GLN A 272 -2.31 -9.74 -0.63
N VAL A 273 -1.80 -10.95 -0.42
CA VAL A 273 -0.77 -11.57 -1.27
C VAL A 273 -1.42 -12.65 -2.10
N TYR A 274 -1.01 -12.76 -3.36
CA TYR A 274 -1.56 -13.70 -4.31
C TYR A 274 -0.45 -14.43 -5.07
N THR A 275 -0.52 -15.75 -5.11
CA THR A 275 0.21 -16.58 -6.08
C THR A 275 -0.76 -17.02 -7.16
N PRO A 276 -0.59 -16.53 -8.40
CA PRO A 276 -1.57 -16.79 -9.47
C PRO A 276 -1.61 -18.25 -9.89
N ARG A 277 -0.48 -18.97 -9.78
CA ARG A 277 -0.36 -20.41 -10.08
C ARG A 277 0.79 -20.99 -9.26
N TRP A 278 0.57 -22.14 -8.64
CA TRP A 278 1.63 -22.95 -8.08
C TRP A 278 2.43 -23.64 -9.19
N ALA A 279 3.75 -23.77 -9.01
CA ALA A 279 4.61 -24.48 -9.94
C ALA A 279 4.66 -26.00 -9.74
N HIS A 280 4.23 -26.49 -8.58
CA HIS A 280 4.35 -27.89 -8.14
C HIS A 280 3.01 -28.61 -8.09
N THR A 281 1.89 -27.91 -8.21
CA THR A 281 0.54 -28.45 -8.21
C THR A 281 -0.40 -27.49 -8.93
N ASP A 282 -1.50 -28.01 -9.45
CA ASP A 282 -2.57 -27.16 -9.98
C ASP A 282 -3.18 -26.35 -8.85
N ASP A 283 -3.54 -25.12 -9.11
CA ASP A 283 -4.26 -24.15 -8.26
C ASP A 283 -3.50 -22.82 -8.10
N ASN A 284 -4.12 -21.94 -7.36
CA ASN A 284 -3.64 -20.64 -6.91
C ASN A 284 -3.92 -20.48 -5.42
N HIS A 285 -3.42 -19.40 -4.80
CA HIS A 285 -3.77 -19.10 -3.41
C HIS A 285 -3.64 -17.61 -3.11
N ALA A 286 -4.45 -17.14 -2.16
CA ALA A 286 -4.39 -15.80 -1.59
C ALA A 286 -4.34 -15.88 -0.07
N TRP A 287 -3.50 -15.03 0.53
CA TRP A 287 -3.37 -14.88 1.99
C TRP A 287 -3.10 -13.44 2.36
N VAL A 288 -2.69 -13.18 3.59
CA VAL A 288 -2.52 -11.82 4.12
C VAL A 288 -1.09 -11.60 4.60
N GLU A 289 -0.56 -10.41 4.35
CA GLU A 289 0.56 -9.86 5.09
C GLU A 289 0.09 -8.66 5.94
N ALA A 290 0.55 -8.62 7.20
CA ALA A 290 0.38 -7.51 8.12
C ALA A 290 1.74 -6.89 8.48
N TRP A 291 1.79 -5.56 8.54
CA TRP A 291 3.00 -4.84 8.91
C TRP A 291 3.08 -4.69 10.43
N VAL A 292 4.17 -5.18 11.02
CA VAL A 292 4.42 -5.12 12.46
C VAL A 292 5.83 -4.58 12.70
N ASN A 293 5.92 -3.40 13.29
CA ASN A 293 7.18 -2.79 13.74
C ASN A 293 8.31 -2.78 12.69
N GLY A 294 7.98 -2.41 11.45
CA GLY A 294 8.95 -2.28 10.36
C GLY A 294 9.11 -3.52 9.47
N LYS A 295 8.33 -4.58 9.69
CA LYS A 295 8.39 -5.82 8.91
C LYS A 295 7.01 -6.30 8.49
N TRP A 296 6.95 -6.93 7.32
CA TRP A 296 5.78 -7.67 6.87
C TRP A 296 5.83 -9.09 7.39
N TYR A 297 4.73 -9.55 7.98
CA TYR A 297 4.52 -10.92 8.46
C TYR A 297 3.29 -11.49 7.76
N PHE A 298 3.39 -12.72 7.28
CA PHE A 298 2.25 -13.38 6.66
C PHE A 298 1.43 -14.22 7.66
N LEU A 299 0.18 -14.44 7.30
CA LEU A 299 -0.77 -15.30 8.02
C LEU A 299 -1.81 -15.86 7.05
N GLY A 300 -2.30 -17.09 7.31
CA GLY A 300 -3.49 -17.63 6.64
C GLY A 300 -4.72 -16.83 7.05
N ALA A 301 -5.50 -16.39 6.07
CA ALA A 301 -6.69 -15.60 6.33
C ALA A 301 -7.81 -16.46 6.91
N CYS A 302 -8.41 -16.05 8.01
CA CYS A 302 -9.38 -16.85 8.76
C CYS A 302 -8.85 -18.23 9.23
N GLU A 303 -7.54 -18.42 9.17
CA GLU A 303 -6.84 -19.66 9.54
C GLU A 303 -5.77 -19.33 10.60
N PRO A 304 -6.16 -18.97 11.84
CA PRO A 304 -5.21 -18.50 12.84
C PRO A 304 -4.29 -19.61 13.32
N GLU A 305 -3.00 -19.28 13.28
CA GLU A 305 -1.90 -20.09 13.78
C GLU A 305 -1.33 -19.49 15.08
N PRO A 306 -0.58 -20.22 15.88
CA PRO A 306 -0.04 -19.72 17.16
C PRO A 306 0.94 -18.54 17.01
N VAL A 307 1.55 -18.40 15.83
CA VAL A 307 2.57 -17.39 15.52
C VAL A 307 2.38 -16.89 14.10
N LEU A 308 2.82 -15.67 13.82
CA LEU A 308 2.90 -15.14 12.44
C LEU A 308 3.99 -15.87 11.65
N ASN A 309 3.95 -15.76 10.32
CA ASN A 309 4.78 -16.51 9.37
C ASN A 309 4.60 -18.03 9.45
N LEU A 310 3.42 -18.46 9.86
CA LEU A 310 2.99 -19.85 9.86
C LEU A 310 1.64 -19.96 9.14
N GLY A 311 1.51 -21.03 8.35
CA GLY A 311 0.31 -21.46 7.67
C GLY A 311 0.57 -22.83 7.03
N TRP A 312 -0.49 -23.56 6.67
CA TRP A 312 -0.37 -24.83 5.95
C TRP A 312 0.47 -24.69 4.66
N PHE A 313 0.49 -23.49 4.09
CA PHE A 313 1.18 -23.19 2.82
C PHE A 313 2.67 -22.82 2.96
N ASN A 314 3.31 -22.95 4.14
CA ASN A 314 4.75 -22.67 4.30
C ASN A 314 5.62 -23.47 3.31
N GLY A 315 5.30 -24.76 3.10
CA GLY A 315 5.96 -25.57 2.08
C GLY A 315 5.66 -25.12 0.65
N PRO A 316 4.40 -25.04 0.24
CA PRO A 316 3.99 -24.50 -1.06
C PRO A 316 4.57 -23.13 -1.38
N ALA A 317 4.60 -22.19 -0.43
CA ALA A 317 5.14 -20.86 -0.63
C ALA A 317 6.67 -20.85 -0.80
N TYR A 318 7.39 -21.68 -0.04
CA TYR A 318 8.85 -21.80 -0.18
C TYR A 318 9.29 -22.23 -1.59
N ARG A 319 8.47 -23.00 -2.30
CA ARG A 319 8.69 -23.43 -3.68
C ARG A 319 7.79 -22.73 -4.70
N GLY A 320 7.28 -21.57 -4.35
CA GLY A 320 6.54 -20.72 -5.28
C GLY A 320 7.45 -20.05 -6.30
N MET A 321 6.89 -19.76 -7.48
CA MET A 321 7.59 -19.03 -8.53
C MET A 321 7.32 -17.52 -8.47
N LEU A 322 6.11 -17.12 -8.06
CA LEU A 322 5.71 -15.73 -7.98
C LEU A 322 4.69 -15.51 -6.88
N MET A 323 4.94 -14.49 -6.05
CA MET A 323 3.97 -13.90 -5.13
C MET A 323 3.97 -12.40 -5.35
N HIS A 324 2.78 -11.84 -5.50
CA HIS A 324 2.62 -10.42 -5.73
C HIS A 324 1.46 -9.82 -4.92
N THR A 325 1.46 -8.52 -4.82
CA THR A 325 0.37 -7.75 -4.22
C THR A 325 0.13 -6.46 -4.99
N LYS A 326 -1.13 -6.01 -5.02
CA LYS A 326 -1.53 -4.74 -5.60
C LYS A 326 -1.63 -3.70 -4.50
N VAL A 327 -0.77 -2.71 -4.57
CA VAL A 327 -0.74 -1.59 -3.64
C VAL A 327 -1.50 -0.42 -4.25
N PHE A 328 -2.48 0.10 -3.52
CA PHE A 328 -3.31 1.22 -3.97
C PHE A 328 -2.47 2.47 -4.24
N GLY A 329 -2.68 3.09 -5.39
CA GLY A 329 -2.00 4.31 -5.83
C GLY A 329 -0.57 4.08 -6.33
N LYS A 330 0.17 5.17 -6.45
CA LYS A 330 1.57 5.18 -6.88
C LYS A 330 2.48 4.93 -5.68
N TYR A 331 2.79 3.69 -5.44
CA TYR A 331 3.64 3.25 -4.32
C TYR A 331 5.11 3.25 -4.74
N ASN A 332 5.98 3.83 -3.90
CA ASN A 332 7.43 3.94 -4.12
C ASN A 332 8.23 3.24 -3.01
N GLY A 333 7.76 2.09 -2.55
CA GLY A 333 8.49 1.25 -1.60
C GLY A 333 9.68 0.53 -2.20
N PRO A 334 10.40 -0.26 -1.38
CA PRO A 334 11.64 -0.92 -1.77
C PRO A 334 11.46 -2.16 -2.65
N GLU A 335 10.23 -2.68 -2.76
CA GLU A 335 9.94 -3.93 -3.45
C GLU A 335 10.05 -3.80 -4.98
N ASP A 336 10.33 -4.91 -5.67
CA ASP A 336 10.41 -4.95 -7.14
C ASP A 336 9.03 -4.68 -7.78
N VAL A 337 8.93 -3.61 -8.56
CA VAL A 337 7.70 -3.21 -9.23
C VAL A 337 7.48 -4.05 -10.47
N MET A 338 6.37 -4.78 -10.49
CA MET A 338 5.93 -5.57 -11.66
C MET A 338 5.20 -4.70 -12.68
N GLU A 339 4.24 -3.88 -12.22
CA GLU A 339 3.45 -3.00 -13.06
C GLU A 339 3.04 -1.73 -12.30
N ARG A 340 2.90 -0.63 -13.02
CA ARG A 340 2.24 0.59 -12.54
C ARG A 340 1.06 0.91 -13.44
N THR A 341 -0.09 1.11 -12.84
CA THR A 341 -1.31 1.59 -13.50
C THR A 341 -1.70 2.95 -12.92
N ASP A 342 -2.76 3.53 -13.46
CA ASP A 342 -3.31 4.78 -12.90
C ASP A 342 -3.91 4.62 -11.50
N GLY A 343 -4.22 3.39 -11.07
CA GLY A 343 -4.89 3.13 -9.80
C GLY A 343 -4.08 2.35 -8.78
N TYR A 344 -3.08 1.59 -9.21
CA TYR A 344 -2.28 0.75 -8.31
C TYR A 344 -0.86 0.51 -8.82
N THR A 345 0.01 0.14 -7.91
CA THR A 345 1.34 -0.41 -8.17
C THR A 345 1.33 -1.89 -7.79
N GLU A 346 1.62 -2.77 -8.75
CA GLU A 346 1.81 -4.18 -8.48
C GLU A 346 3.28 -4.46 -8.14
N ILE A 347 3.52 -5.05 -6.99
CA ILE A 347 4.86 -5.35 -6.47
C ILE A 347 5.05 -6.84 -6.28
N ASN A 348 6.27 -7.30 -6.52
CA ASN A 348 6.71 -8.67 -6.32
C ASN A 348 7.23 -8.84 -4.89
N VAL A 349 6.68 -9.81 -4.18
CA VAL A 349 7.04 -10.10 -2.78
C VAL A 349 7.61 -11.51 -2.61
N ILE A 350 8.04 -12.15 -3.70
CA ILE A 350 8.57 -13.53 -3.68
C ILE A 350 9.71 -13.72 -2.67
N ASP A 351 10.54 -12.69 -2.47
CA ASP A 351 11.69 -12.72 -1.56
C ASP A 351 11.31 -12.94 -0.09
N ASN A 352 10.05 -12.68 0.28
CA ASN A 352 9.53 -12.95 1.62
C ASN A 352 9.27 -14.45 1.86
N TYR A 353 9.22 -15.28 0.80
CA TYR A 353 8.70 -16.65 0.86
C TYR A 353 9.68 -17.70 0.36
N ALA A 354 10.34 -17.43 -0.77
CA ALA A 354 11.11 -18.43 -1.49
C ALA A 354 12.53 -17.94 -1.83
N PRO A 355 13.51 -18.85 -1.92
CA PRO A 355 14.77 -18.54 -2.56
C PRO A 355 14.53 -18.09 -4.00
N SER A 356 14.80 -16.83 -4.29
CA SER A 356 14.54 -16.22 -5.59
C SER A 356 15.82 -15.93 -6.38
N ALA A 357 15.64 -15.63 -7.65
CA ALA A 357 16.69 -15.12 -8.52
C ALA A 357 16.09 -14.21 -9.60
N LYS A 358 16.88 -13.24 -10.07
CA LYS A 358 16.50 -12.35 -11.16
C LYS A 358 17.01 -12.89 -12.50
N ALA A 359 16.15 -12.90 -13.50
CA ALA A 359 16.54 -13.15 -14.90
C ALA A 359 16.23 -11.92 -15.76
N VAL A 360 17.12 -11.60 -16.69
CA VAL A 360 16.96 -10.55 -17.69
C VAL A 360 16.62 -11.21 -19.04
N ILE A 361 15.56 -10.73 -19.67
CA ILE A 361 15.12 -11.18 -20.98
C ILE A 361 15.43 -10.09 -21.99
N THR A 362 16.22 -10.44 -23.00
CA THR A 362 16.50 -9.59 -24.15
C THR A 362 15.68 -10.07 -25.35
N VAL A 363 14.83 -9.23 -25.91
CA VAL A 363 14.03 -9.56 -27.10
C VAL A 363 14.65 -8.91 -28.32
N THR A 364 14.88 -9.71 -29.36
CA THR A 364 15.42 -9.26 -30.65
C THR A 364 14.51 -9.62 -31.81
N ASP A 365 14.65 -8.92 -32.92
CA ASP A 365 14.08 -9.36 -34.20
C ASP A 365 14.90 -10.54 -34.79
N ALA A 366 14.49 -11.04 -35.92
CA ALA A 366 15.17 -12.14 -36.62
C ALA A 366 16.61 -11.82 -37.05
N ASN A 367 17.01 -10.52 -37.06
CA ASN A 367 18.35 -10.05 -37.43
C ASN A 367 19.20 -9.71 -36.19
N GLY A 368 18.70 -9.98 -34.99
CA GLY A 368 19.41 -9.71 -33.74
C GLY A 368 19.29 -8.26 -33.23
N LYS A 369 18.45 -7.40 -33.83
CA LYS A 369 18.22 -6.03 -33.40
C LYS A 369 17.26 -6.01 -32.20
N PRO A 370 17.58 -5.26 -31.11
CA PRO A 370 16.69 -5.11 -29.96
C PRO A 370 15.29 -4.61 -30.32
N VAL A 371 14.26 -5.18 -29.71
CA VAL A 371 12.85 -4.83 -29.93
C VAL A 371 12.28 -4.17 -28.69
N LYS A 372 12.04 -2.86 -28.77
CA LYS A 372 11.38 -2.08 -27.75
C LYS A 372 9.87 -2.41 -27.69
N ASP A 373 9.24 -2.30 -26.50
CA ASP A 373 7.81 -2.51 -26.26
C ASP A 373 7.30 -3.90 -26.73
N ALA A 374 8.15 -4.93 -26.78
CA ALA A 374 7.70 -6.30 -26.95
C ALA A 374 7.00 -6.77 -25.67
N LEU A 375 5.86 -7.43 -25.81
CA LEU A 375 5.20 -8.10 -24.69
C LEU A 375 5.97 -9.37 -24.35
N VAL A 376 6.41 -9.48 -23.09
CA VAL A 376 7.05 -10.66 -22.53
C VAL A 376 6.16 -11.25 -21.46
N GLU A 377 5.74 -12.49 -21.65
CA GLU A 377 4.89 -13.25 -20.73
C GLU A 377 5.72 -14.33 -20.06
N PHE A 378 5.72 -14.35 -18.74
CA PHE A 378 6.32 -15.40 -17.93
C PHE A 378 5.24 -16.40 -17.56
N LYS A 379 5.44 -17.66 -17.95
CA LYS A 379 4.37 -18.69 -17.90
C LYS A 379 4.77 -19.88 -17.05
N ILE A 380 3.84 -20.32 -16.22
CA ILE A 380 3.92 -21.55 -15.41
C ILE A 380 2.98 -22.59 -16.03
N TYR A 381 3.41 -23.84 -16.11
CA TYR A 381 2.55 -24.95 -16.48
C TYR A 381 1.66 -25.34 -15.31
N ASN A 382 0.34 -25.23 -15.51
CA ASN A 382 -0.65 -25.45 -14.47
C ASN A 382 -2.02 -25.65 -15.13
N TYR A 383 -2.84 -26.59 -14.67
CA TYR A 383 -4.08 -27.01 -15.34
C TYR A 383 -3.89 -27.39 -16.81
N ALA A 384 -2.85 -28.16 -17.09
CA ALA A 384 -2.50 -28.66 -18.42
C ALA A 384 -2.23 -27.58 -19.49
N GLU A 385 -1.92 -26.33 -19.09
CA GLU A 385 -1.56 -25.23 -20.00
C GLU A 385 -0.48 -24.32 -19.41
N PHE A 386 0.13 -23.49 -20.28
CA PHE A 386 1.08 -22.48 -19.86
C PHE A 386 0.36 -21.16 -19.54
N ASN A 387 0.05 -20.96 -18.24
CA ASN A 387 -0.60 -19.76 -17.72
C ASN A 387 0.39 -18.60 -17.55
N SER A 388 0.06 -17.45 -18.11
CA SER A 388 0.84 -16.22 -17.92
C SER A 388 0.64 -15.67 -16.50
N VAL A 389 1.71 -15.69 -15.69
CA VAL A 389 1.69 -15.22 -14.30
C VAL A 389 2.27 -13.83 -14.12
N ALA A 390 3.11 -13.38 -15.06
CA ALA A 390 3.62 -12.02 -15.13
C ALA A 390 3.75 -11.55 -16.58
N ARG A 391 3.55 -10.25 -16.78
CA ARG A 391 3.69 -9.58 -18.07
C ARG A 391 4.58 -8.37 -17.93
N LYS A 392 5.54 -8.23 -18.84
CA LYS A 392 6.44 -7.08 -18.91
C LYS A 392 6.51 -6.56 -20.34
N LYS A 393 6.89 -5.30 -20.51
CA LYS A 393 7.28 -4.74 -21.80
C LYS A 393 8.77 -4.49 -21.81
N THR A 394 9.42 -4.74 -22.95
CA THR A 394 10.83 -4.44 -23.11
C THR A 394 11.08 -2.94 -23.22
N ASP A 395 12.21 -2.48 -22.69
CA ASP A 395 12.71 -1.12 -22.79
C ASP A 395 13.31 -0.80 -24.18
N ALA A 396 13.99 0.36 -24.29
CA ALA A 396 14.63 0.79 -25.53
C ALA A 396 15.75 -0.16 -26.02
N ASP A 397 16.38 -0.90 -25.10
CA ASP A 397 17.44 -1.87 -25.37
C ASP A 397 16.87 -3.29 -25.60
N GLY A 398 15.55 -3.42 -25.71
CA GLY A 398 14.87 -4.68 -25.87
C GLY A 398 14.84 -5.56 -24.62
N LYS A 399 15.06 -4.97 -23.42
CA LYS A 399 15.22 -5.72 -22.18
C LYS A 399 14.05 -5.55 -21.23
N CYS A 400 13.74 -6.61 -20.51
CA CYS A 400 12.95 -6.56 -19.26
C CYS A 400 13.48 -7.59 -18.27
N SER A 401 13.03 -7.57 -17.02
CA SER A 401 13.48 -8.51 -16.00
C SER A 401 12.35 -8.90 -15.06
N LEU A 402 12.50 -10.08 -14.44
CA LEU A 402 11.64 -10.57 -13.37
C LEU A 402 12.49 -11.27 -12.31
N SER A 403 12.16 -11.07 -11.04
CA SER A 403 12.62 -11.91 -9.93
C SER A 403 11.58 -13.01 -9.69
N ALA A 404 12.00 -14.26 -9.60
CA ALA A 404 11.10 -15.40 -9.39
C ALA A 404 11.79 -16.49 -8.54
N GLY A 405 11.01 -17.44 -8.02
CA GLY A 405 11.54 -18.61 -7.35
C GLY A 405 12.48 -19.41 -8.27
N LYS A 406 13.44 -20.12 -7.66
CA LYS A 406 14.50 -20.85 -8.40
C LYS A 406 13.99 -22.12 -9.07
N GLY A 407 13.15 -21.95 -10.07
CA GLY A 407 12.58 -23.00 -10.93
C GLY A 407 12.52 -22.55 -12.38
N ASP A 408 11.83 -23.29 -13.21
CA ASP A 408 11.71 -23.04 -14.65
C ASP A 408 10.38 -22.36 -15.00
N MET A 409 10.44 -21.40 -15.91
CA MET A 409 9.27 -20.83 -16.61
C MET A 409 9.44 -20.93 -18.11
N LEU A 410 8.34 -21.09 -18.85
CA LEU A 410 8.30 -20.78 -20.27
C LEU A 410 8.12 -19.26 -20.42
N VAL A 411 9.08 -18.59 -21.06
CA VAL A 411 9.00 -17.16 -21.36
C VAL A 411 8.67 -16.97 -22.83
N TRP A 412 7.55 -16.27 -23.08
CA TRP A 412 7.03 -16.00 -24.41
C TRP A 412 7.13 -14.51 -24.72
N ALA A 413 7.77 -14.15 -25.81
CA ALA A 413 7.86 -12.78 -26.28
C ALA A 413 7.08 -12.59 -27.58
N SER A 414 6.37 -11.47 -27.73
CA SER A 414 5.60 -11.18 -28.94
C SER A 414 5.54 -9.68 -29.24
N LYS A 415 5.50 -9.35 -30.55
CA LYS A 415 5.25 -8.01 -31.09
C LYS A 415 4.88 -8.07 -32.56
N ASP A 416 3.90 -7.26 -32.99
CA ASP A 416 3.51 -7.03 -34.38
C ASP A 416 3.27 -8.36 -35.16
N GLY A 417 2.58 -9.32 -34.51
CA GLY A 417 2.26 -10.62 -35.08
C GLY A 417 3.44 -11.58 -35.18
N LYS A 418 4.61 -11.25 -34.63
CA LYS A 418 5.76 -12.15 -34.50
C LYS A 418 5.91 -12.56 -33.04
N PHE A 419 6.48 -13.76 -32.82
CA PHE A 419 6.75 -14.27 -31.49
C PHE A 419 8.03 -15.10 -31.43
N GLY A 420 8.46 -15.38 -30.24
CA GLY A 420 9.51 -16.31 -29.88
C GLY A 420 9.35 -16.73 -28.43
N TYR A 421 10.01 -17.80 -28.02
CA TYR A 421 9.96 -18.30 -26.67
C TYR A 421 11.24 -19.01 -26.25
N SER A 422 11.46 -19.12 -24.95
CA SER A 422 12.53 -19.91 -24.35
C SER A 422 12.10 -20.43 -22.98
N LYS A 423 12.61 -21.59 -22.60
CA LYS A 423 12.65 -21.98 -21.19
C LYS A 423 13.69 -21.12 -20.48
N VAL A 424 13.34 -20.59 -19.30
CA VAL A 424 14.25 -19.81 -18.44
C VAL A 424 14.30 -20.48 -17.07
N SER A 425 15.50 -20.87 -16.65
CA SER A 425 15.76 -21.50 -15.35
C SER A 425 16.28 -20.43 -14.36
N PHE A 426 15.41 -19.90 -13.53
CA PHE A 426 15.77 -18.88 -12.55
C PHE A 426 16.82 -19.39 -11.55
N GLY A 427 17.86 -18.61 -11.37
CA GLY A 427 19.03 -18.99 -10.55
C GLY A 427 20.13 -19.77 -11.28
N LYS A 428 19.86 -20.17 -12.54
CA LYS A 428 20.88 -20.71 -13.47
C LYS A 428 21.10 -19.76 -14.64
N ASP A 429 20.00 -19.28 -15.25
CA ASP A 429 20.04 -18.35 -16.37
C ASP A 429 19.94 -16.91 -15.87
N GLY A 430 21.02 -16.14 -15.95
CA GLY A 430 21.05 -14.73 -15.58
C GLY A 430 20.51 -13.80 -16.67
N GLU A 431 20.75 -14.14 -17.95
CA GLU A 431 20.29 -13.41 -19.13
C GLU A 431 19.93 -14.39 -20.25
N VAL A 432 18.76 -14.18 -20.88
CA VAL A 432 18.26 -15.02 -21.97
C VAL A 432 17.80 -14.13 -23.11
N THR A 433 18.24 -14.45 -24.36
CA THR A 433 17.80 -13.76 -25.57
C THR A 433 16.70 -14.55 -26.27
N ILE A 434 15.61 -13.88 -26.61
CA ILE A 434 14.47 -14.45 -27.37
C ILE A 434 14.32 -13.68 -28.67
N ALA A 435 14.53 -14.39 -29.81
CA ALA A 435 14.33 -13.80 -31.12
C ALA A 435 12.87 -13.96 -31.59
N LEU A 436 12.27 -12.87 -32.08
CA LEU A 436 10.94 -12.89 -32.71
C LEU A 436 11.04 -13.39 -34.16
N ASN A 437 11.26 -14.70 -34.32
CA ASN A 437 11.50 -15.35 -35.60
C ASN A 437 10.36 -16.27 -36.05
N LYS A 438 9.27 -16.35 -35.29
CA LYS A 438 8.08 -17.15 -35.57
C LYS A 438 6.88 -16.27 -35.86
N LYS A 439 5.87 -16.81 -36.53
CA LYS A 439 4.59 -16.16 -36.85
C LYS A 439 3.41 -17.08 -36.57
N PRO A 440 2.19 -16.57 -36.39
CA PRO A 440 1.00 -17.38 -36.25
C PRO A 440 0.86 -18.39 -37.39
N GLY A 441 0.57 -19.64 -37.01
CA GLY A 441 0.48 -20.77 -37.97
C GLY A 441 1.76 -21.59 -38.08
N ASP A 442 2.90 -21.13 -37.57
CA ASP A 442 4.09 -21.95 -37.42
C ASP A 442 3.82 -23.03 -36.36
N VAL A 443 4.05 -24.29 -36.73
CA VAL A 443 3.84 -25.46 -35.86
C VAL A 443 5.16 -26.17 -35.66
N GLU A 444 5.51 -26.42 -34.41
CA GLU A 444 6.65 -27.25 -34.06
C GLU A 444 6.35 -28.09 -32.83
N THR A 445 7.02 -29.21 -32.70
CA THR A 445 6.98 -30.07 -31.52
C THR A 445 8.29 -29.90 -30.76
N ILE A 446 8.20 -29.51 -29.50
CA ILE A 446 9.35 -29.35 -28.62
C ILE A 446 9.16 -30.19 -27.36
N ALA A 447 10.26 -30.72 -26.83
CA ALA A 447 10.29 -31.33 -25.51
C ALA A 447 10.70 -30.28 -24.50
N LEU A 448 9.87 -30.05 -23.51
CA LEU A 448 10.14 -29.13 -22.38
C LEU A 448 10.18 -29.94 -21.10
N ASP A 449 11.32 -29.89 -20.41
CA ASP A 449 11.47 -30.35 -19.04
C ASP A 449 11.39 -29.12 -18.14
N ILE A 450 10.23 -28.91 -17.51
CA ILE A 450 9.96 -27.77 -16.62
C ILE A 450 10.12 -28.22 -15.18
N ILE A 451 11.16 -27.72 -14.51
CA ILE A 451 11.52 -28.12 -13.16
C ILE A 451 11.01 -27.04 -12.17
N PRO A 452 10.12 -27.39 -11.23
CA PRO A 452 9.70 -26.46 -10.18
C PRO A 452 10.86 -26.20 -9.20
N PRO A 453 10.77 -25.14 -8.32
CA PRO A 453 11.72 -24.96 -7.25
C PRO A 453 11.81 -26.18 -6.33
N VAL A 454 12.98 -26.34 -5.71
CA VAL A 454 13.23 -27.49 -4.80
C VAL A 454 12.30 -27.47 -3.58
N ASP A 455 12.02 -28.64 -3.05
CA ASP A 455 11.25 -28.81 -1.82
C ASP A 455 11.94 -28.15 -0.62
N GLY A 456 11.12 -27.59 0.25
CA GLY A 456 11.52 -26.92 1.46
C GLY A 456 10.31 -26.36 2.19
N SER A 457 10.55 -25.63 3.26
CA SER A 457 9.49 -24.96 4.00
C SER A 457 10.06 -23.69 4.66
N ILE A 458 9.22 -22.66 4.76
CA ILE A 458 9.54 -21.48 5.56
C ILE A 458 9.57 -21.94 7.03
N PRO A 459 10.69 -21.72 7.75
CA PRO A 459 10.80 -22.15 9.13
C PRO A 459 9.88 -21.33 10.04
N ALA A 460 9.23 -22.01 10.99
CA ALA A 460 8.49 -21.36 12.07
C ALA A 460 8.73 -22.15 13.38
N GLU A 461 8.99 -21.42 14.45
CA GLU A 461 9.20 -21.99 15.77
C GLU A 461 7.91 -21.90 16.57
N VAL A 462 7.35 -23.05 16.95
CA VAL A 462 6.11 -23.16 17.72
C VAL A 462 6.27 -24.23 18.79
N THR A 463 6.00 -23.87 20.04
CA THR A 463 6.04 -24.84 21.14
C THR A 463 4.80 -25.74 21.14
N PRO A 464 4.90 -26.96 21.75
CA PRO A 464 3.74 -27.81 21.90
C PRO A 464 2.57 -27.16 22.66
N GLU A 465 2.88 -26.33 23.65
CA GLU A 465 1.89 -25.60 24.47
C GLU A 465 1.15 -24.56 23.62
N GLN A 466 1.86 -23.85 22.74
CA GLN A 466 1.24 -22.91 21.82
C GLN A 466 0.30 -23.61 20.82
N LYS A 467 0.70 -24.78 20.31
CA LYS A 467 -0.15 -25.59 19.41
C LYS A 467 -1.42 -26.06 20.10
N GLU A 468 -1.28 -26.58 21.33
CA GLU A 468 -2.42 -27.07 22.12
C GLU A 468 -3.40 -25.91 22.44
N ALA A 469 -2.86 -24.78 22.90
CA ALA A 469 -3.67 -23.60 23.19
C ALA A 469 -4.43 -23.09 21.95
N ASN A 470 -3.77 -23.02 20.79
CA ASN A 470 -4.38 -22.62 19.53
C ASN A 470 -5.47 -23.61 19.10
N ALA A 471 -5.20 -24.91 19.14
CA ALA A 471 -6.17 -25.94 18.78
C ALA A 471 -7.42 -25.90 19.65
N LYS A 472 -7.26 -25.68 20.96
CA LYS A 472 -8.39 -25.49 21.86
C LYS A 472 -9.21 -24.26 21.50
N ARG A 473 -8.54 -23.15 21.22
CA ARG A 473 -9.19 -21.89 20.84
C ARG A 473 -9.98 -22.03 19.54
N LEU A 474 -9.44 -22.70 18.54
CA LEU A 474 -10.15 -22.97 17.28
C LEU A 474 -11.48 -23.70 17.49
N LEU A 475 -11.53 -24.68 18.42
CA LEU A 475 -12.78 -25.37 18.75
C LEU A 475 -13.81 -24.44 19.40
N GLU A 476 -13.38 -23.50 20.22
CA GLU A 476 -14.26 -22.48 20.83
C GLU A 476 -14.81 -21.53 19.76
N GLU A 477 -13.97 -21.10 18.81
CA GLU A 477 -14.33 -20.24 17.67
C GLU A 477 -15.28 -20.95 16.69
N ASP A 478 -15.03 -22.21 16.41
CA ASP A 478 -15.95 -23.06 15.64
C ASP A 478 -17.34 -23.12 16.28
N ALA A 479 -17.40 -23.26 17.60
CA ALA A 479 -18.68 -23.28 18.31
C ALA A 479 -19.42 -21.93 18.21
N ILE A 480 -18.72 -20.80 18.23
CA ILE A 480 -19.28 -19.46 18.02
C ILE A 480 -19.86 -19.36 16.62
N ARG A 481 -19.10 -19.70 15.59
CA ARG A 481 -19.55 -19.65 14.19
C ARG A 481 -20.72 -20.60 13.94
N ASN A 482 -20.63 -21.83 14.42
CA ASN A 482 -21.69 -22.84 14.23
C ASN A 482 -22.99 -22.43 14.90
N LYS A 483 -22.96 -21.73 16.05
CA LYS A 483 -24.15 -21.16 16.67
C LYS A 483 -24.81 -20.12 15.77
N TYR A 484 -24.04 -19.29 15.06
CA TYR A 484 -24.57 -18.33 14.09
C TYR A 484 -25.13 -19.05 12.85
N VAL A 485 -24.39 -19.97 12.26
CA VAL A 485 -24.82 -20.77 11.09
C VAL A 485 -26.10 -21.56 11.39
N ALA A 486 -26.28 -22.04 12.63
CA ALA A 486 -27.50 -22.72 13.04
C ALA A 486 -28.78 -21.85 12.94
N THR A 487 -28.62 -20.52 12.87
CA THR A 487 -29.75 -19.59 12.65
C THR A 487 -30.18 -19.49 11.19
N PHE A 488 -29.38 -20.00 10.24
CA PHE A 488 -29.68 -19.91 8.81
C PHE A 488 -30.90 -20.73 8.46
N TYR A 489 -31.69 -20.21 7.51
CA TYR A 489 -32.76 -20.98 6.90
C TYR A 489 -32.14 -22.02 5.97
N THR A 490 -32.47 -23.29 6.22
CA THR A 490 -32.21 -24.40 5.31
C THR A 490 -33.48 -24.78 4.58
N GLU A 491 -33.37 -25.53 3.49
CA GLU A 491 -34.54 -26.05 2.76
C GLU A 491 -35.47 -26.82 3.68
N GLU A 492 -34.96 -27.69 4.56
CA GLU A 492 -35.70 -28.43 5.56
C GLU A 492 -36.45 -27.52 6.55
N LYS A 493 -35.83 -26.43 7.00
CA LYS A 493 -36.50 -25.44 7.88
C LYS A 493 -37.57 -24.65 7.12
N ALA A 494 -37.31 -24.32 5.85
CA ALA A 494 -38.28 -23.63 5.00
C ALA A 494 -39.50 -24.52 4.74
N GLU A 495 -39.32 -25.80 4.40
CA GLU A 495 -40.37 -26.81 4.24
C GLU A 495 -41.16 -27.03 5.54
N ALA A 496 -40.47 -27.13 6.67
CA ALA A 496 -41.13 -27.27 7.96
C ALA A 496 -42.00 -26.06 8.29
N LEU A 497 -41.53 -24.85 8.02
CA LEU A 497 -42.26 -23.60 8.21
C LEU A 497 -43.44 -23.49 7.25
N ALA A 498 -43.24 -23.82 5.97
CA ALA A 498 -44.35 -23.85 4.98
C ALA A 498 -45.46 -24.77 5.39
N LYS A 499 -45.09 -25.99 5.85
CA LYS A 499 -46.04 -26.97 6.38
C LYS A 499 -46.78 -26.47 7.63
N GLU A 500 -46.08 -25.81 8.55
CA GLU A 500 -46.69 -25.19 9.74
C GLU A 500 -47.68 -24.08 9.39
N LEU A 501 -47.35 -23.29 8.37
CA LEU A 501 -48.18 -22.18 7.89
C LEU A 501 -49.26 -22.60 6.88
N GLY A 502 -49.30 -23.88 6.49
CA GLY A 502 -50.26 -24.40 5.51
C GLY A 502 -50.04 -23.82 4.11
N ILE A 503 -48.81 -23.53 3.74
CA ILE A 503 -48.37 -23.04 2.42
C ILE A 503 -47.82 -24.23 1.65
N ASP A 504 -48.50 -24.60 0.54
CA ASP A 504 -48.06 -25.66 -0.39
C ASP A 504 -47.02 -25.12 -1.41
#